data_ee142783e1fc811dbe4ea93398595ed9
#
_entry.id   ee142783e1fc811dbe4ea93398595ed9
#
_cell.length_a   1.000
_cell.length_b   1.000
_cell.length_c   1.000
_cell.angle_alpha   90.00
_cell.angle_beta   90.00
_cell.angle_gamma   90.00
#
_symmetry.space_group_name_H-M   'P 1'
#
loop_
_entity.id
_entity.type
_entity.pdbx_description
1 polymer ?
#
loop_
_entity_poly.entity_id
_entity_poly.type
_entity_poly.pdbx_seq_one_letter_code
_entity_poly.pdbx_strand_id
1 'polypeptide(L)'
;MRQSQLFAKTKKTAPKEAEIISHQLLLRADFIEQSSSGVYRFLPLGFKVLKKIEEIIREEMLAVGAQELYLPALQNKNLWLETNRWQTIDPPLFKFKDRHQKETALGSTHEEEITDIVRRRVKSYQDLPFSLFQIQDKFRNEMRATGGLLRTREFLMKDLYSFYADEKDLLNFYQK
;
A
#
# COMPACT_ATOMS: atom_id res chain seq x y z
N MET A 1 -19.95 19.71 7.36
CA MET A 1 -18.91 20.52 8.05
C MET A 1 -18.89 21.89 7.37
N ARG A 2 -18.90 22.99 8.13
CA ARG A 2 -18.79 24.34 7.58
C ARG A 2 -17.33 24.65 7.24
N GLN A 3 -17.08 25.36 6.14
CA GLN A 3 -15.72 25.73 5.71
C GLN A 3 -14.96 26.53 6.78
N SER A 4 -15.67 27.38 7.54
CA SER A 4 -15.09 28.16 8.65
C SER A 4 -14.61 27.33 9.83
N GLN A 5 -14.99 26.05 9.90
CA GLN A 5 -14.61 25.10 10.96
C GLN A 5 -13.60 24.05 10.45
N LEU A 6 -13.22 24.12 9.17
CA LEU A 6 -12.31 23.18 8.57
C LEU A 6 -10.88 23.46 9.08
N PHE A 7 -10.21 22.40 9.54
CA PHE A 7 -8.77 22.45 9.83
C PHE A 7 -8.00 22.45 8.51
N ALA A 8 -7.90 23.60 7.88
CA ALA A 8 -7.16 23.82 6.64
C ALA A 8 -6.72 25.28 6.51
N LYS A 9 -5.50 25.48 6.03
CA LYS A 9 -4.94 26.80 5.75
C LYS A 9 -4.31 26.82 4.37
N THR A 10 -5.04 27.31 3.38
CA THR A 10 -4.55 27.43 2.01
C THR A 10 -3.35 28.38 1.92
N LYS A 11 -2.39 28.07 1.06
CA LYS A 11 -1.17 28.84 0.82
C LYS A 11 -1.21 29.50 -0.55
N LYS A 12 -0.72 30.73 -0.66
CA LYS A 12 -0.63 31.44 -1.94
C LYS A 12 0.44 30.83 -2.86
N THR A 13 1.56 30.38 -2.28
CA THR A 13 2.71 29.80 -2.99
C THR A 13 2.97 28.38 -2.55
N ALA A 14 3.43 27.54 -3.46
CA ALA A 14 3.94 26.22 -3.12
C ALA A 14 5.39 26.32 -2.61
N PRO A 15 5.85 25.34 -1.79
CA PRO A 15 7.26 25.20 -1.48
C PRO A 15 8.10 25.03 -2.75
N LYS A 16 9.35 25.51 -2.72
CA LYS A 16 10.26 25.44 -3.88
C LYS A 16 10.55 24.01 -4.34
N GLU A 17 10.50 23.08 -3.42
CA GLU A 17 10.76 21.64 -3.65
C GLU A 17 9.59 20.93 -4.39
N ALA A 18 8.45 21.59 -4.51
CA ALA A 18 7.30 21.04 -5.24
C ALA A 18 7.42 21.39 -6.73
N GLU A 19 8.00 20.48 -7.52
CA GLU A 19 8.26 20.71 -8.95
C GLU A 19 7.02 20.47 -9.81
N ILE A 20 6.26 19.40 -9.55
CA ILE A 20 5.09 19.05 -10.36
C ILE A 20 3.82 19.75 -9.89
N ILE A 21 2.93 20.04 -10.85
CA ILE A 21 1.73 20.84 -10.61
C ILE A 21 0.77 20.21 -9.60
N SER A 22 0.58 18.88 -9.66
CA SER A 22 -0.29 18.18 -8.71
C SER A 22 0.23 18.31 -7.27
N HIS A 23 1.53 18.15 -7.05
CA HIS A 23 2.15 18.34 -5.75
C HIS A 23 1.98 19.78 -5.22
N GLN A 24 2.24 20.77 -6.09
CA GLN A 24 2.04 22.18 -5.76
C GLN A 24 0.60 22.48 -5.33
N LEU A 25 -0.38 22.00 -6.09
CA LEU A 25 -1.79 22.23 -5.81
C LEU A 25 -2.25 21.53 -4.52
N LEU A 26 -1.84 20.30 -4.29
CA LEU A 26 -2.17 19.56 -3.06
C LEU A 26 -1.62 20.25 -1.81
N LEU A 27 -0.37 20.73 -1.87
CA LEU A 27 0.25 21.48 -0.75
C LEU A 27 -0.39 22.87 -0.55
N ARG A 28 -0.72 23.57 -1.64
CA ARG A 28 -1.36 24.89 -1.56
C ARG A 28 -2.78 24.81 -1.04
N ALA A 29 -3.54 23.81 -1.44
CA ALA A 29 -4.92 23.59 -1.00
C ALA A 29 -5.02 22.96 0.40
N ASP A 30 -3.88 22.66 1.05
CA ASP A 30 -3.81 22.05 2.37
C ASP A 30 -4.49 20.65 2.41
N PHE A 31 -4.33 19.90 1.34
CA PHE A 31 -4.76 18.51 1.25
C PHE A 31 -3.73 17.57 1.87
N ILE A 32 -2.44 17.90 1.67
CA ILE A 32 -1.31 17.15 2.22
C ILE A 32 -0.30 18.09 2.85
N GLU A 33 0.47 17.53 3.77
CA GLU A 33 1.66 18.16 4.35
C GLU A 33 2.81 17.17 4.35
N GLN A 34 3.98 17.60 3.92
CA GLN A 34 5.16 16.75 3.94
C GLN A 34 5.70 16.65 5.37
N SER A 35 5.83 15.42 5.88
CA SER A 35 6.43 15.14 7.19
C SER A 35 7.94 15.01 7.09
N SER A 36 8.40 14.26 6.09
CA SER A 36 9.79 14.08 5.72
C SER A 36 9.86 13.69 4.24
N SER A 37 11.07 13.55 3.68
CA SER A 37 11.23 13.16 2.27
C SER A 37 10.49 11.87 1.95
N GLY A 38 9.46 11.96 1.10
CA GLY A 38 8.63 10.82 0.67
C GLY A 38 7.63 10.32 1.72
N VAL A 39 7.38 11.08 2.79
CA VAL A 39 6.37 10.78 3.81
C VAL A 39 5.42 11.96 3.96
N TYR A 40 4.13 11.71 3.80
CA TYR A 40 3.10 12.75 3.78
C TYR A 40 1.99 12.50 4.80
N ARG A 41 1.52 13.58 5.40
CA ARG A 41 0.29 13.62 6.17
C ARG A 41 -0.84 13.97 5.23
N PHE A 42 -1.92 13.22 5.25
CA PHE A 42 -3.17 13.59 4.59
C PHE A 42 -4.00 14.41 5.57
N LEU A 43 -4.19 15.68 5.26
CA LEU A 43 -5.01 16.60 6.06
C LEU A 43 -6.52 16.32 5.78
N PRO A 44 -7.46 16.90 6.54
CA PRO A 44 -8.87 16.48 6.49
C PRO A 44 -9.49 16.42 5.09
N LEU A 45 -9.20 17.37 4.22
CA LEU A 45 -9.71 17.35 2.83
C LEU A 45 -9.03 16.28 1.99
N GLY A 46 -7.71 16.16 2.07
CA GLY A 46 -6.94 15.14 1.37
C GLY A 46 -7.32 13.74 1.83
N PHE A 47 -7.49 13.53 3.13
CA PHE A 47 -7.92 12.25 3.68
C PHE A 47 -9.33 11.88 3.22
N LYS A 48 -10.25 12.86 3.14
CA LYS A 48 -11.59 12.61 2.61
C LYS A 48 -11.59 12.17 1.16
N VAL A 49 -10.70 12.74 0.34
CA VAL A 49 -10.52 12.31 -1.06
C VAL A 49 -9.91 10.91 -1.11
N LEU A 50 -8.85 10.64 -0.34
CA LEU A 50 -8.23 9.33 -0.24
C LEU A 50 -9.26 8.24 0.11
N LYS A 51 -10.10 8.49 1.13
CA LYS A 51 -11.16 7.54 1.54
C LYS A 51 -12.21 7.30 0.45
N LYS A 52 -12.57 8.30 -0.35
CA LYS A 52 -13.48 8.10 -1.48
C LYS A 52 -12.86 7.24 -2.58
N ILE A 53 -11.58 7.46 -2.89
CA ILE A 53 -10.86 6.64 -3.87
C ILE A 53 -10.75 5.19 -3.35
N GLU A 54 -10.40 5.03 -2.08
CA GLU A 54 -10.34 3.72 -1.43
C GLU A 54 -11.67 2.96 -1.51
N GLU A 55 -12.80 3.64 -1.28
CA GLU A 55 -14.13 3.05 -1.35
C GLU A 55 -14.50 2.60 -2.75
N ILE A 56 -14.26 3.42 -3.77
CA ILE A 56 -14.47 3.04 -5.18
C ILE A 56 -13.66 1.79 -5.53
N ILE A 57 -12.38 1.74 -5.13
CA ILE A 57 -11.52 0.58 -5.39
C ILE A 57 -12.04 -0.66 -4.64
N ARG A 58 -12.51 -0.50 -3.40
CA ARG A 58 -13.08 -1.59 -2.60
C ARG A 58 -14.33 -2.18 -3.25
N GLU A 59 -15.24 -1.31 -3.71
CA GLU A 59 -16.45 -1.74 -4.43
C GLU A 59 -16.12 -2.58 -5.66
N GLU A 60 -15.14 -2.17 -6.48
CA GLU A 60 -14.69 -2.93 -7.65
C GLU A 60 -14.06 -4.28 -7.28
N MET A 61 -13.26 -4.33 -6.21
CA MET A 61 -12.67 -5.60 -5.74
C MET A 61 -13.73 -6.57 -5.23
N LEU A 62 -14.74 -6.08 -4.52
CA LEU A 62 -15.87 -6.89 -4.07
C LEU A 62 -16.74 -7.35 -5.25
N ALA A 63 -16.94 -6.51 -6.25
CA ALA A 63 -17.73 -6.83 -7.46
C ALA A 63 -17.12 -7.97 -8.28
N VAL A 64 -15.79 -8.13 -8.30
CA VAL A 64 -15.13 -9.28 -8.93
C VAL A 64 -15.11 -10.54 -8.03
N GLY A 65 -15.74 -10.48 -6.85
CA GLY A 65 -15.84 -11.60 -5.91
C GLY A 65 -14.62 -11.79 -5.00
N ALA A 66 -13.74 -10.82 -4.91
CA ALA A 66 -12.60 -10.89 -3.98
C ALA A 66 -13.03 -10.59 -2.54
N GLN A 67 -12.35 -11.20 -1.57
CA GLN A 67 -12.60 -11.03 -0.14
C GLN A 67 -11.55 -10.12 0.47
N GLU A 68 -11.99 -9.11 1.23
CA GLU A 68 -11.09 -8.19 1.92
C GLU A 68 -10.49 -8.86 3.17
N LEU A 69 -9.20 -8.68 3.37
CA LEU A 69 -8.48 -9.06 4.58
C LEU A 69 -7.50 -7.96 4.98
N TYR A 70 -6.86 -8.10 6.14
CA TYR A 70 -5.85 -7.17 6.62
C TYR A 70 -4.62 -7.94 7.09
N LEU A 71 -3.49 -7.73 6.43
CA LEU A 71 -2.22 -8.37 6.74
C LEU A 71 -1.31 -7.44 7.56
N PRO A 72 -0.37 -7.97 8.35
CA PRO A 72 0.49 -7.14 9.18
C PRO A 72 1.48 -6.31 8.36
N ALA A 73 1.70 -5.06 8.79
CA ALA A 73 2.79 -4.24 8.25
C ALA A 73 4.17 -4.70 8.71
N LEU A 74 4.24 -5.29 9.92
CA LEU A 74 5.46 -5.90 10.47
C LEU A 74 5.62 -7.30 9.91
N GLN A 75 6.68 -7.53 9.16
CA GLN A 75 6.91 -8.79 8.47
C GLN A 75 8.17 -9.49 8.97
N ASN A 76 8.04 -10.81 9.17
CA ASN A 76 9.11 -11.65 9.66
C ASN A 76 10.17 -11.88 8.58
N LYS A 77 11.45 -11.73 8.92
CA LYS A 77 12.59 -12.03 8.06
C LYS A 77 12.50 -13.39 7.39
N ASN A 78 12.02 -14.43 8.09
CA ASN A 78 12.02 -15.79 7.58
C ASN A 78 11.18 -15.95 6.32
N LEU A 79 10.05 -15.26 6.20
CA LEU A 79 9.22 -15.27 4.99
C LEU A 79 9.99 -14.73 3.79
N TRP A 80 10.72 -13.66 3.98
CA TRP A 80 11.55 -13.03 2.95
C TRP A 80 12.79 -13.86 2.58
N LEU A 81 13.30 -14.68 3.51
CA LEU A 81 14.39 -15.62 3.23
C LEU A 81 13.93 -16.79 2.36
N GLU A 82 12.70 -17.27 2.54
CA GLU A 82 12.14 -18.35 1.73
C GLU A 82 12.11 -17.99 0.22
N THR A 83 11.89 -16.72 -0.09
CA THR A 83 11.87 -16.19 -1.47
C THR A 83 13.22 -15.63 -1.93
N ASN A 84 14.25 -15.66 -1.09
CA ASN A 84 15.55 -15.00 -1.32
C ASN A 84 15.47 -13.48 -1.49
N ARG A 85 14.32 -12.84 -1.14
CA ARG A 85 14.09 -11.40 -1.38
C ARG A 85 14.57 -10.52 -0.22
N TRP A 86 14.97 -11.09 0.92
CA TRP A 86 15.46 -10.32 2.07
C TRP A 86 16.57 -9.33 1.73
N GLN A 87 17.49 -9.70 0.83
CA GLN A 87 18.61 -8.85 0.40
C GLN A 87 18.45 -8.28 -1.02
N THR A 88 17.65 -8.93 -1.85
CA THR A 88 17.61 -8.65 -3.30
C THR A 88 16.45 -7.78 -3.73
N ILE A 89 15.44 -7.57 -2.87
CA ILE A 89 14.30 -6.73 -3.23
C ILE A 89 14.74 -5.26 -3.44
N ASP A 90 14.24 -4.65 -4.49
CA ASP A 90 14.47 -3.25 -4.84
C ASP A 90 13.10 -2.54 -5.04
N PRO A 91 12.85 -1.42 -4.38
CA PRO A 91 13.66 -0.78 -3.33
C PRO A 91 13.85 -1.65 -2.07
N PRO A 92 14.97 -1.49 -1.33
CA PRO A 92 15.24 -2.27 -0.12
C PRO A 92 14.16 -2.09 0.95
N LEU A 93 14.00 -3.11 1.79
CA LEU A 93 13.11 -3.06 2.95
C LEU A 93 13.62 -2.07 4.01
N PHE A 94 12.70 -1.45 4.73
CA PHE A 94 12.99 -0.87 6.04
C PHE A 94 13.17 -1.99 7.05
N LYS A 95 14.41 -2.29 7.43
CA LYS A 95 14.79 -3.39 8.34
C LYS A 95 15.20 -2.84 9.69
N PHE A 96 14.82 -3.53 10.76
CA PHE A 96 15.20 -3.20 12.13
C PHE A 96 15.19 -4.46 13.00
N LYS A 97 15.68 -4.33 14.22
CA LYS A 97 15.62 -5.39 15.23
C LYS A 97 14.63 -5.01 16.32
N ASP A 98 13.84 -5.96 16.75
CA ASP A 98 12.98 -5.81 17.91
C ASP A 98 13.80 -5.85 19.23
N ARG A 99 13.12 -5.74 20.38
CA ARG A 99 13.77 -5.81 21.69
C ARG A 99 14.46 -7.14 21.95
N HIS A 100 14.05 -8.21 21.27
CA HIS A 100 14.63 -9.55 21.38
C HIS A 100 15.70 -9.80 20.30
N GLN A 101 16.19 -8.76 19.64
CA GLN A 101 17.18 -8.82 18.55
C GLN A 101 16.71 -9.63 17.33
N LYS A 102 15.42 -9.87 17.18
CA LYS A 102 14.85 -10.49 15.99
C LYS A 102 14.75 -9.47 14.86
N GLU A 103 15.26 -9.82 13.70
CA GLU A 103 15.19 -8.98 12.50
C GLU A 103 13.76 -9.00 11.93
N THR A 104 13.25 -7.84 11.70
CA THR A 104 11.90 -7.55 11.22
C THR A 104 11.99 -6.47 10.13
N ALA A 105 11.04 -6.44 9.24
CA ALA A 105 10.92 -5.39 8.24
C ALA A 105 9.51 -4.79 8.21
N LEU A 106 9.39 -3.58 7.66
CA LEU A 106 8.11 -3.04 7.23
C LEU A 106 7.81 -3.56 5.81
N GLY A 107 6.57 -3.99 5.60
CA GLY A 107 6.13 -4.58 4.33
C GLY A 107 6.19 -3.59 3.17
N SER A 108 7.02 -3.86 2.18
CA SER A 108 7.02 -3.16 0.90
C SER A 108 5.99 -3.74 -0.06
N THR A 109 5.62 -4.99 0.17
CA THR A 109 4.61 -5.79 -0.52
C THR A 109 4.19 -6.95 0.39
N HIS A 110 3.20 -7.77 0.00
CA HIS A 110 2.65 -8.81 0.88
C HIS A 110 2.52 -10.19 0.20
N GLU A 111 3.28 -10.45 -0.89
CA GLU A 111 3.25 -11.76 -1.54
C GLU A 111 3.68 -12.87 -0.57
N GLU A 112 4.70 -12.64 0.24
CA GLU A 112 5.18 -13.60 1.23
C GLU A 112 4.12 -13.89 2.31
N GLU A 113 3.47 -12.85 2.83
CA GLU A 113 2.45 -12.97 3.88
C GLU A 113 1.19 -13.68 3.36
N ILE A 114 0.69 -13.29 2.18
CA ILE A 114 -0.52 -13.90 1.63
C ILE A 114 -0.28 -15.36 1.23
N THR A 115 0.88 -15.67 0.69
CA THR A 115 1.24 -17.05 0.34
C THR A 115 1.38 -17.92 1.58
N ASP A 116 1.94 -17.39 2.67
CA ASP A 116 2.05 -18.12 3.94
C ASP A 116 0.67 -18.44 4.54
N ILE A 117 -0.26 -17.49 4.56
CA ILE A 117 -1.61 -17.76 5.07
C ILE A 117 -2.38 -18.75 4.19
N VAL A 118 -2.24 -18.64 2.86
CA VAL A 118 -2.90 -19.52 1.90
C VAL A 118 -2.37 -20.94 2.02
N ARG A 119 -1.05 -21.18 2.02
CA ARG A 119 -0.46 -22.52 2.17
C ARG A 119 -0.87 -23.24 3.46
N ARG A 120 -1.19 -22.49 4.52
CA ARG A 120 -1.67 -23.06 5.78
C ARG A 120 -3.15 -23.43 5.74
N ARG A 121 -3.96 -22.78 4.92
CA ARG A 121 -5.42 -22.92 4.89
C ARG A 121 -5.90 -23.80 3.76
N VAL A 122 -5.33 -23.69 2.56
CA VAL A 122 -5.68 -24.51 1.41
C VAL A 122 -5.13 -25.92 1.59
N LYS A 123 -6.01 -26.91 1.61
CA LYS A 123 -5.66 -28.32 1.79
C LYS A 123 -5.96 -29.18 0.58
N SER A 124 -6.80 -28.69 -0.32
CA SER A 124 -7.23 -29.39 -1.52
C SER A 124 -7.42 -28.39 -2.67
N TYR A 125 -7.32 -28.88 -3.91
CA TYR A 125 -7.70 -28.11 -5.09
C TYR A 125 -9.19 -27.70 -5.07
N GLN A 126 -10.03 -28.40 -4.29
CA GLN A 126 -11.43 -28.06 -4.09
C GLN A 126 -11.65 -26.78 -3.29
N ASP A 127 -10.63 -26.30 -2.59
CA ASP A 127 -10.67 -25.02 -1.90
C ASP A 127 -10.47 -23.83 -2.87
N LEU A 128 -10.13 -24.10 -4.13
CA LEU A 128 -9.92 -23.13 -5.21
C LEU A 128 -11.13 -23.06 -6.15
N PRO A 129 -11.35 -21.95 -6.87
CA PRO A 129 -10.59 -20.72 -6.84
C PRO A 129 -11.07 -19.73 -5.75
N PHE A 130 -10.21 -18.79 -5.39
CA PHE A 130 -10.60 -17.63 -4.58
C PHE A 130 -9.65 -16.46 -4.83
N SER A 131 -10.09 -15.27 -4.44
CA SER A 131 -9.30 -14.05 -4.51
C SER A 131 -9.39 -13.29 -3.19
N LEU A 132 -8.26 -12.75 -2.76
CA LEU A 132 -8.11 -11.99 -1.53
C LEU A 132 -7.49 -10.63 -1.86
N PHE A 133 -7.98 -9.56 -1.25
CA PHE A 133 -7.39 -8.24 -1.41
C PHE A 133 -7.23 -7.53 -0.08
N GLN A 134 -6.37 -6.54 -0.07
CA GLN A 134 -6.23 -5.62 1.05
C GLN A 134 -6.01 -4.19 0.54
N ILE A 135 -6.32 -3.22 1.39
CA ILE A 135 -5.92 -1.84 1.23
C ILE A 135 -5.09 -1.50 2.46
N GLN A 136 -3.77 -1.37 2.27
CA GLN A 136 -2.80 -1.36 3.37
C GLN A 136 -1.61 -0.45 3.05
N ASP A 137 -1.05 0.17 4.08
CA ASP A 137 0.19 0.93 3.98
C ASP A 137 1.36 0.03 3.56
N LYS A 138 2.15 0.55 2.64
CA LYS A 138 3.39 -0.05 2.16
C LYS A 138 4.55 0.89 2.44
N PHE A 139 5.70 0.28 2.67
CA PHE A 139 6.92 0.97 3.07
C PHE A 139 8.08 0.60 2.14
N ARG A 140 8.55 1.54 1.35
CA ARG A 140 9.67 1.33 0.42
C ARG A 140 10.80 2.28 0.75
N ASN A 141 11.97 1.74 1.03
CA ASN A 141 13.16 2.53 1.37
C ASN A 141 13.76 3.15 0.10
N GLU A 142 12.98 4.03 -0.53
CA GLU A 142 13.36 4.76 -1.74
C GLU A 142 14.56 5.65 -1.49
N MET A 143 15.58 5.54 -2.34
CA MET A 143 16.74 6.43 -2.27
C MET A 143 16.34 7.88 -2.56
N ARG A 144 15.47 8.10 -3.55
CA ARG A 144 14.92 9.40 -3.93
C ARG A 144 13.41 9.33 -4.07
N ALA A 145 12.70 9.91 -3.12
CA ALA A 145 11.28 10.18 -3.27
C ALA A 145 11.10 11.41 -4.17
N THR A 146 10.31 11.30 -5.23
CA THR A 146 10.12 12.34 -6.24
C THR A 146 8.67 12.43 -6.68
N GLY A 147 8.30 13.56 -7.30
CA GLY A 147 6.98 13.72 -7.88
C GLY A 147 5.84 13.80 -6.84
N GLY A 148 6.08 14.33 -5.64
CA GLY A 148 5.07 14.44 -4.58
C GLY A 148 4.56 13.06 -4.16
N LEU A 149 3.26 12.78 -4.38
CA LEU A 149 2.65 11.49 -4.03
C LEU A 149 2.91 10.36 -5.03
N LEU A 150 3.60 10.61 -6.15
CA LEU A 150 3.81 9.57 -7.18
C LEU A 150 4.88 8.54 -6.79
N ARG A 151 5.89 8.95 -6.02
CA ARG A 151 6.94 8.06 -5.53
C ARG A 151 7.33 8.42 -4.10
N THR A 152 6.77 7.69 -3.18
CA THR A 152 6.86 7.94 -1.73
C THR A 152 7.48 6.74 -1.01
N ARG A 153 7.87 6.94 0.25
CA ARG A 153 8.42 5.91 1.12
C ARG A 153 7.36 5.19 1.94
N GLU A 154 6.24 5.86 2.17
CA GLU A 154 5.07 5.35 2.85
C GLU A 154 3.84 5.74 2.03
N PHE A 155 2.98 4.79 1.70
CA PHE A 155 1.80 5.01 0.87
C PHE A 155 0.79 3.87 1.01
N LEU A 156 -0.48 4.20 0.79
CA LEU A 156 -1.55 3.23 0.76
C LEU A 156 -1.59 2.52 -0.61
N MET A 157 -1.70 1.20 -0.60
CA MET A 157 -1.81 0.38 -1.81
C MET A 157 -2.96 -0.60 -1.68
N LYS A 158 -3.72 -0.79 -2.77
CA LYS A 158 -4.58 -1.95 -2.95
C LYS A 158 -3.78 -3.02 -3.68
N ASP A 159 -3.71 -4.19 -3.12
CA ASP A 159 -3.17 -5.39 -3.75
C ASP A 159 -4.23 -6.50 -3.74
N LEU A 160 -4.38 -7.18 -4.87
CA LEU A 160 -5.28 -8.30 -5.07
C LEU A 160 -4.44 -9.54 -5.43
N TYR A 161 -4.74 -10.65 -4.78
CA TYR A 161 -4.10 -11.94 -4.99
C TYR A 161 -5.17 -12.97 -5.32
N SER A 162 -5.00 -13.67 -6.42
CA SER A 162 -5.94 -14.68 -6.88
C SER A 162 -5.27 -16.05 -6.99
N PHE A 163 -5.99 -17.10 -6.63
CA PHE A 163 -5.48 -18.46 -6.55
C PHE A 163 -6.39 -19.40 -7.33
N TYR A 164 -5.82 -20.11 -8.29
CA TYR A 164 -6.52 -20.98 -9.21
C TYR A 164 -5.83 -22.35 -9.32
N ALA A 165 -6.60 -23.38 -9.69
CA ALA A 165 -6.06 -24.72 -9.91
C ALA A 165 -5.38 -24.87 -11.28
N ASP A 166 -5.77 -24.07 -12.27
CA ASP A 166 -5.21 -24.09 -13.62
C ASP A 166 -4.97 -22.67 -14.17
N GLU A 167 -4.07 -22.60 -15.14
CA GLU A 167 -3.60 -21.34 -15.74
C GLU A 167 -4.72 -20.67 -16.57
N LYS A 168 -5.56 -21.42 -17.24
CA LYS A 168 -6.62 -20.86 -18.09
C LYS A 168 -7.62 -20.05 -17.25
N ASP A 169 -8.03 -20.58 -16.13
CA ASP A 169 -8.97 -19.89 -15.25
C ASP A 169 -8.32 -18.69 -14.55
N LEU A 170 -7.05 -18.78 -14.20
CA LEU A 170 -6.27 -17.65 -13.72
C LEU A 170 -6.22 -16.51 -14.75
N LEU A 171 -5.89 -16.82 -16.00
CA LEU A 171 -5.83 -15.83 -17.07
C LEU A 171 -7.20 -15.23 -17.39
N ASN A 172 -8.27 -16.03 -17.36
CA ASN A 172 -9.64 -15.53 -17.52
C ASN A 172 -10.04 -14.53 -16.42
N PHE A 173 -9.63 -14.79 -15.18
CA PHE A 173 -9.87 -13.85 -14.09
C PHE A 173 -9.03 -12.58 -14.24
N TYR A 174 -7.79 -12.70 -14.68
CA TYR A 174 -6.88 -11.56 -14.86
C TYR A 174 -7.37 -10.56 -15.92
N GLN A 175 -8.25 -10.98 -16.83
CA GLN A 175 -8.84 -10.10 -17.85
C GLN A 175 -10.12 -9.38 -17.39
N LYS A 176 -10.64 -9.70 -16.20
CA LYS A 176 -11.80 -9.03 -15.60
C LYS A 176 -11.39 -7.73 -14.91
#